data_bdd724d11e632b37c62573f23912c92b
#
_entry.id   bdd724d11e632b37c62573f23912c92b
#
_cell.length_a   1.000
_cell.length_b   1.000
_cell.length_c   1.000
_cell.angle_alpha   90.00
_cell.angle_beta   90.00
_cell.angle_gamma   90.00
#
_symmetry.space_group_name_H-M   'P 1'
#
loop_
_entity.id
_entity.type
_entity.pdbx_description
1 polymer ?
#
loop_
_entity_poly.entity_id
_entity_poly.type
_entity_poly.pdbx_seq_one_letter_code
_entity_poly.pdbx_strand_id
1 'polypeptide(L)'
;MPIENQSRPRWAVLGGGMLGLATARRLMQRGDSVTIFESGNTLGGLTSAWQIGDVTWDRYYHVTLLSDLHLRELLRELKLDEDMEWVQTRTGFYSNGKLHSLSSSIEFLKFPVLNLYQKFRLGSTIFFGSKLRDWEKLEKISVESWLRRWSGNSTFEKIWEPLLKCKLGDAYKRTNAAFIWAYIQRMYAARRSGMKREMFGYVRGGYARVLKEFATYLASHGVSTCSDSTVTNVTQSSDQQWHVQYQSGGQEQTQSFDGVIATIPSPSILKIVDGLSQNESNRLRQTEYLGVVCTSLLLKKPLGGYYVTNITDPGFPLTGVIEMGTILKPDQLNGHYLVYLPKYVMSDDAAFDEPDDSIHERCLSTLERMYPHFQRDQVHAIQTAKAKHVMALPKLDYSNQRCPVAAERKGLFLLNSARIVDGTLNVNEVLRLVESEIAAIQLSSRA
;
A
#
# COMPACT_ATOMS: atom_id res chain seq x y z
N MET A 1 20.42 30.86 35.80
CA MET A 1 19.81 31.40 34.58
C MET A 1 18.53 30.63 34.35
N PRO A 2 17.36 31.27 34.14
CA PRO A 2 16.14 30.54 33.81
C PRO A 2 16.35 29.90 32.43
N ILE A 3 16.07 28.61 32.34
CA ILE A 3 16.00 27.90 31.07
C ILE A 3 14.88 28.58 30.28
N GLU A 4 15.26 29.33 29.22
CA GLU A 4 14.30 29.87 28.27
C GLU A 4 13.36 28.74 27.86
N ASN A 5 12.08 28.97 28.06
CA ASN A 5 11.01 28.07 27.70
C ASN A 5 10.94 28.05 26.16
N GLN A 6 11.86 27.28 25.51
CA GLN A 6 11.85 27.13 24.05
C GLN A 6 10.49 26.55 23.68
N SER A 7 9.70 27.38 23.04
CA SER A 7 8.38 26.94 22.55
C SER A 7 8.54 25.71 21.68
N ARG A 8 7.81 24.65 22.01
CA ARG A 8 7.85 23.38 21.25
C ARG A 8 7.56 23.64 19.79
N PRO A 9 8.35 23.08 18.85
CA PRO A 9 8.10 23.23 17.43
C PRO A 9 6.67 22.79 17.06
N ARG A 10 6.03 23.59 16.23
CA ARG A 10 4.66 23.33 15.72
C ARG A 10 4.75 22.79 14.30
N TRP A 11 4.26 21.58 14.10
CA TRP A 11 4.31 20.88 12.82
C TRP A 11 2.93 20.74 12.21
N ALA A 12 2.83 21.01 10.90
CA ALA A 12 1.70 20.57 10.08
C ALA A 12 2.07 19.27 9.34
N VAL A 13 1.25 18.25 9.47
CA VAL A 13 1.35 17.00 8.70
C VAL A 13 0.20 16.99 7.69
N LEU A 14 0.53 17.01 6.39
CA LEU A 14 -0.45 17.01 5.31
C LEU A 14 -0.76 15.57 4.88
N GLY A 15 -1.98 15.13 5.13
CA GLY A 15 -2.47 13.79 4.89
C GLY A 15 -2.58 12.94 6.15
N GLY A 16 -3.80 12.45 6.43
CA GLY A 16 -4.14 11.57 7.56
C GLY A 16 -4.08 10.08 7.23
N GLY A 17 -3.34 9.68 6.18
CA GLY A 17 -3.05 8.27 5.91
C GLY A 17 -2.06 7.67 6.92
N MET A 18 -1.80 6.35 6.86
CA MET A 18 -0.89 5.68 7.80
C MET A 18 0.50 6.34 7.88
N LEU A 19 0.99 6.91 6.78
CA LEU A 19 2.25 7.63 6.77
C LEU A 19 2.20 8.91 7.61
N GLY A 20 1.14 9.69 7.47
CA GLY A 20 0.93 10.91 8.27
C GLY A 20 0.73 10.60 9.75
N LEU A 21 -0.09 9.59 10.07
CA LEU A 21 -0.31 9.14 11.45
C LEU A 21 1.00 8.67 12.10
N ALA A 22 1.79 7.86 11.40
CA ALA A 22 3.09 7.39 11.88
C ALA A 22 4.09 8.55 12.07
N THR A 23 4.11 9.51 11.15
CA THR A 23 4.94 10.72 11.25
C THR A 23 4.54 11.55 12.47
N ALA A 24 3.24 11.79 12.64
CA ALA A 24 2.71 12.53 13.80
C ALA A 24 3.07 11.84 15.12
N ARG A 25 2.96 10.49 15.18
CA ARG A 25 3.38 9.70 16.34
C ARG A 25 4.85 9.96 16.70
N ARG A 26 5.76 9.94 15.72
CA ARG A 26 7.19 10.13 15.99
C ARG A 26 7.52 11.57 16.40
N LEU A 27 6.88 12.57 15.80
CA LEU A 27 7.01 13.96 16.21
C LEU A 27 6.49 14.19 17.64
N MET A 28 5.33 13.69 17.95
CA MET A 28 4.73 13.73 19.29
C MET A 28 5.62 13.07 20.32
N GLN A 29 6.22 11.92 20.02
CA GLN A 29 7.16 11.22 20.91
C GLN A 29 8.46 12.03 21.16
N ARG A 30 8.84 12.94 20.25
CA ARG A 30 9.91 13.92 20.46
C ARG A 30 9.48 15.10 21.34
N GLY A 31 8.20 15.22 21.66
CA GLY A 31 7.63 16.34 22.41
C GLY A 31 7.20 17.51 21.55
N ASP A 32 7.18 17.38 20.22
CA ASP A 32 6.72 18.41 19.28
C ASP A 32 5.18 18.56 19.32
N SER A 33 4.69 19.76 18.96
CA SER A 33 3.24 20.01 18.75
C SER A 33 2.88 19.67 17.31
N VAL A 34 1.82 18.87 17.09
CA VAL A 34 1.48 18.35 15.76
C VAL A 34 0.01 18.57 15.44
N THR A 35 -0.25 19.06 14.22
CA THR A 35 -1.58 19.11 13.62
C THR A 35 -1.59 18.31 12.32
N ILE A 36 -2.51 17.35 12.19
CA ILE A 36 -2.73 16.56 10.97
C ILE A 36 -3.89 17.18 10.20
N PHE A 37 -3.71 17.42 8.90
CA PHE A 37 -4.76 17.86 7.98
C PHE A 37 -5.16 16.69 7.06
N GLU A 38 -6.44 16.34 7.04
CA GLU A 38 -7.00 15.28 6.19
C GLU A 38 -8.23 15.81 5.45
N SER A 39 -8.23 15.63 4.14
CA SER A 39 -9.34 16.08 3.27
C SER A 39 -10.61 15.23 3.41
N GLY A 40 -10.44 13.97 3.78
CA GLY A 40 -11.57 13.07 4.04
C GLY A 40 -12.14 13.24 5.45
N ASN A 41 -13.35 12.72 5.64
CA ASN A 41 -14.02 12.71 6.93
C ASN A 41 -13.46 11.67 7.90
N THR A 42 -12.61 10.76 7.41
CA THR A 42 -11.95 9.70 8.19
C THR A 42 -10.47 9.63 7.88
N LEU A 43 -9.68 9.32 8.91
CA LEU A 43 -8.26 9.03 8.78
C LEU A 43 -8.04 7.67 8.13
N GLY A 44 -6.81 7.44 7.63
CA GLY A 44 -6.35 6.15 7.16
C GLY A 44 -5.92 6.11 5.68
N GLY A 45 -6.43 6.98 4.83
CA GLY A 45 -6.08 6.98 3.40
C GLY A 45 -6.39 5.62 2.76
N LEU A 46 -5.38 4.93 2.22
CA LEU A 46 -5.54 3.61 1.60
C LEU A 46 -5.92 2.49 2.60
N THR A 47 -5.73 2.69 3.90
CA THR A 47 -6.15 1.73 4.95
C THR A 47 -7.54 2.03 5.51
N SER A 48 -8.23 3.07 5.01
CA SER A 48 -9.56 3.42 5.48
C SER A 48 -10.58 2.30 5.20
N ALA A 49 -11.56 2.21 6.09
CA ALA A 49 -12.69 1.30 5.94
C ALA A 49 -13.93 2.02 5.37
N TRP A 50 -14.89 1.25 4.95
CA TRP A 50 -16.20 1.71 4.49
C TRP A 50 -17.31 0.73 4.85
N GLN A 51 -18.54 1.17 4.67
CA GLN A 51 -19.69 0.31 4.75
C GLN A 51 -19.90 -0.38 3.41
N ILE A 52 -19.99 -1.72 3.41
CA ILE A 52 -20.39 -2.53 2.27
C ILE A 52 -21.54 -3.44 2.70
N GLY A 53 -22.74 -3.22 2.15
CA GLY A 53 -23.96 -3.84 2.68
C GLY A 53 -24.13 -3.53 4.17
N ASP A 54 -24.22 -4.57 4.98
CA ASP A 54 -24.36 -4.52 6.44
C ASP A 54 -23.04 -4.69 7.22
N VAL A 55 -21.90 -4.68 6.51
CA VAL A 55 -20.56 -4.89 7.09
C VAL A 55 -19.69 -3.64 6.94
N THR A 56 -18.97 -3.26 7.99
CA THR A 56 -17.87 -2.28 7.90
C THR A 56 -16.56 -3.02 7.81
N TRP A 57 -15.83 -2.82 6.71
CA TRP A 57 -14.52 -3.45 6.50
C TRP A 57 -13.61 -2.55 5.64
N ASP A 58 -12.33 -2.96 5.51
CA ASP A 58 -11.31 -2.22 4.75
C ASP A 58 -11.72 -2.04 3.29
N ARG A 59 -11.45 -0.87 2.72
CA ARG A 59 -11.73 -0.59 1.28
C ARG A 59 -10.88 -1.41 0.34
N TYR A 60 -9.66 -1.74 0.77
CA TYR A 60 -8.68 -2.52 0.04
C TYR A 60 -8.21 -3.67 0.91
N TYR A 61 -7.68 -4.71 0.30
CA TYR A 61 -7.22 -5.88 1.05
C TYR A 61 -5.91 -5.60 1.80
N HIS A 62 -5.91 -5.86 3.09
CA HIS A 62 -4.74 -5.74 3.94
C HIS A 62 -4.56 -7.02 4.77
N VAL A 63 -3.31 -7.43 4.91
CA VAL A 63 -2.91 -8.51 5.82
C VAL A 63 -1.57 -8.17 6.47
N THR A 64 -1.35 -8.73 7.64
CA THR A 64 -0.10 -8.64 8.38
C THR A 64 0.67 -9.94 8.20
N LEU A 65 1.97 -9.86 7.94
CA LEU A 65 2.86 -11.01 7.96
C LEU A 65 3.59 -11.10 9.30
N LEU A 66 4.02 -12.30 9.67
CA LEU A 66 4.84 -12.49 10.89
C LEU A 66 6.14 -11.68 10.86
N SER A 67 6.65 -11.38 9.66
CA SER A 67 7.82 -10.55 9.40
C SER A 67 7.56 -9.03 9.45
N ASP A 68 6.32 -8.58 9.57
CA ASP A 68 5.95 -7.15 9.58
C ASP A 68 6.19 -6.57 11.00
N LEU A 69 7.46 -6.43 11.38
CA LEU A 69 7.86 -6.12 12.76
C LEU A 69 7.46 -4.70 13.18
N HIS A 70 7.58 -3.70 12.30
CA HIS A 70 7.19 -2.32 12.61
C HIS A 70 5.68 -2.19 12.83
N LEU A 71 4.86 -2.89 12.02
CA LEU A 71 3.42 -2.91 12.22
C LEU A 71 3.05 -3.62 13.54
N ARG A 72 3.67 -4.75 13.83
CA ARG A 72 3.42 -5.48 15.09
C ARG A 72 3.86 -4.70 16.32
N GLU A 73 4.92 -3.89 16.22
CA GLU A 73 5.32 -2.97 17.28
C GLU A 73 4.28 -1.88 17.52
N LEU A 74 3.77 -1.25 16.44
CA LEU A 74 2.67 -0.29 16.54
C LEU A 74 1.43 -0.92 17.17
N LEU A 75 1.02 -2.12 16.72
CA LEU A 75 -0.16 -2.80 17.28
C LEU A 75 0.00 -3.10 18.77
N ARG A 76 1.21 -3.44 19.24
CA ARG A 76 1.51 -3.63 20.66
C ARG A 76 1.38 -2.34 21.44
N GLU A 77 1.90 -1.21 20.90
CA GLU A 77 1.77 0.11 21.52
C GLU A 77 0.29 0.52 21.64
N LEU A 78 -0.51 0.20 20.62
CA LEU A 78 -1.96 0.43 20.63
C LEU A 78 -2.75 -0.61 21.42
N LYS A 79 -2.10 -1.61 22.05
CA LYS A 79 -2.72 -2.73 22.78
C LYS A 79 -3.68 -3.57 21.92
N LEU A 80 -3.33 -3.75 20.66
CA LEU A 80 -4.09 -4.54 19.67
C LEU A 80 -3.40 -5.86 19.28
N ASP A 81 -2.24 -6.16 19.82
CA ASP A 81 -1.48 -7.36 19.50
C ASP A 81 -2.14 -8.66 20.01
N GLU A 82 -2.90 -8.59 21.10
CA GLU A 82 -3.70 -9.71 21.60
C GLU A 82 -4.94 -10.00 20.72
N ASP A 83 -5.40 -9.01 19.95
CA ASP A 83 -6.52 -9.14 19.02
C ASP A 83 -6.10 -9.59 17.62
N MET A 84 -4.82 -9.92 17.43
CA MET A 84 -4.30 -10.47 16.18
C MET A 84 -4.72 -11.92 15.99
N GLU A 85 -5.41 -12.19 14.92
CA GLU A 85 -5.75 -13.54 14.47
C GLU A 85 -4.76 -13.96 13.37
N TRP A 86 -4.19 -15.15 13.50
CA TRP A 86 -3.24 -15.71 12.54
C TRP A 86 -3.82 -16.93 11.87
N VAL A 87 -3.92 -16.92 10.55
CA VAL A 87 -4.54 -17.99 9.77
C VAL A 87 -3.58 -18.49 8.70
N GLN A 88 -3.52 -19.81 8.55
CA GLN A 88 -2.79 -20.42 7.45
C GLN A 88 -3.53 -20.19 6.15
N THR A 89 -2.85 -19.67 5.14
CA THR A 89 -3.43 -19.36 3.84
C THR A 89 -3.07 -20.38 2.78
N ARG A 90 -3.87 -20.36 1.70
CA ARG A 90 -3.64 -21.12 0.48
C ARG A 90 -3.55 -20.17 -0.70
N THR A 91 -2.67 -20.48 -1.65
CA THR A 91 -2.47 -19.71 -2.88
C THR A 91 -2.96 -20.51 -4.08
N GLY A 92 -3.82 -19.90 -4.87
CA GLY A 92 -4.35 -20.44 -6.12
C GLY A 92 -3.67 -19.82 -7.35
N PHE A 93 -3.69 -20.57 -8.44
CA PHE A 93 -3.35 -20.10 -9.79
C PHE A 93 -4.43 -20.52 -10.76
N TYR A 94 -4.99 -19.55 -11.47
CA TYR A 94 -5.88 -19.82 -12.60
C TYR A 94 -5.05 -19.79 -13.88
N SER A 95 -4.95 -20.96 -14.52
CA SER A 95 -4.11 -21.17 -15.71
C SER A 95 -4.68 -22.26 -16.58
N ASN A 96 -4.67 -22.06 -17.91
CA ASN A 96 -5.27 -22.97 -18.91
C ASN A 96 -6.74 -23.31 -18.60
N GLY A 97 -7.52 -22.31 -18.18
CA GLY A 97 -8.94 -22.44 -17.86
C GLY A 97 -9.23 -23.24 -16.59
N LYS A 98 -8.24 -23.49 -15.73
CA LYS A 98 -8.37 -24.29 -14.50
C LYS A 98 -7.73 -23.63 -13.29
N LEU A 99 -8.32 -23.88 -12.14
CA LEU A 99 -7.82 -23.44 -10.85
C LEU A 99 -6.88 -24.52 -10.28
N HIS A 100 -5.65 -24.12 -9.96
CA HIS A 100 -4.60 -24.98 -9.39
C HIS A 100 -4.18 -24.46 -8.02
N SER A 101 -3.88 -25.36 -7.07
CA SER A 101 -3.28 -25.00 -5.78
C SER A 101 -1.76 -24.94 -5.88
N LEU A 102 -1.16 -23.90 -5.27
CA LEU A 102 0.29 -23.73 -5.14
C LEU A 102 0.72 -23.41 -3.70
N SER A 103 0.08 -24.02 -2.73
CA SER A 103 0.27 -23.74 -1.31
C SER A 103 1.36 -24.58 -0.65
N SER A 104 1.88 -25.61 -1.33
CA SER A 104 2.91 -26.50 -0.82
C SER A 104 3.94 -26.90 -1.89
N SER A 105 5.11 -27.36 -1.46
CA SER A 105 6.15 -27.88 -2.37
C SER A 105 5.67 -29.05 -3.22
N ILE A 106 4.79 -29.90 -2.68
CA ILE A 106 4.22 -31.04 -3.43
C ILE A 106 3.29 -30.54 -4.52
N GLU A 107 2.43 -29.57 -4.20
CA GLU A 107 1.53 -28.95 -5.18
C GLU A 107 2.32 -28.22 -6.27
N PHE A 108 3.40 -27.53 -5.91
CA PHE A 108 4.32 -26.93 -6.87
C PHE A 108 4.95 -27.97 -7.82
N LEU A 109 5.41 -29.11 -7.29
CA LEU A 109 5.93 -30.19 -8.12
C LEU A 109 4.87 -30.81 -9.05
N LYS A 110 3.60 -30.82 -8.64
CA LYS A 110 2.46 -31.30 -9.44
C LYS A 110 1.88 -30.25 -10.41
N PHE A 111 2.32 -29.00 -10.32
CA PHE A 111 1.77 -27.90 -11.14
C PHE A 111 1.98 -28.15 -12.63
N PRO A 112 0.89 -28.28 -13.44
CA PRO A 112 1.01 -28.84 -14.80
C PRO A 112 1.55 -27.84 -15.84
N VAL A 113 1.54 -26.54 -15.55
CA VAL A 113 1.93 -25.48 -16.49
C VAL A 113 3.44 -25.49 -16.78
N LEU A 114 4.24 -25.98 -15.81
CA LEU A 114 5.70 -26.02 -15.88
C LEU A 114 6.22 -27.45 -15.89
N ASN A 115 7.21 -27.73 -16.75
CA ASN A 115 7.97 -28.97 -16.68
C ASN A 115 8.99 -28.95 -15.52
N LEU A 116 9.66 -30.07 -15.22
CA LEU A 116 10.57 -30.20 -14.10
C LEU A 116 11.75 -29.22 -14.16
N TYR A 117 12.31 -28.98 -15.33
CA TYR A 117 13.41 -28.04 -15.52
C TYR A 117 12.97 -26.59 -15.24
N GLN A 118 11.79 -26.20 -15.73
CA GLN A 118 11.19 -24.89 -15.46
C GLN A 118 10.88 -24.68 -13.97
N LYS A 119 10.37 -25.72 -13.29
CA LYS A 119 10.15 -25.72 -11.84
C LYS A 119 11.44 -25.53 -11.06
N PHE A 120 12.49 -26.26 -11.45
CA PHE A 120 13.81 -26.12 -10.85
C PHE A 120 14.33 -24.67 -11.01
N ARG A 121 14.27 -24.11 -12.22
CA ARG A 121 14.71 -22.73 -12.48
C ARG A 121 13.89 -21.70 -11.70
N LEU A 122 12.57 -21.84 -11.64
CA LEU A 122 11.71 -20.96 -10.87
C LEU A 122 12.03 -21.02 -9.38
N GLY A 123 12.15 -22.23 -8.82
CA GLY A 123 12.52 -22.43 -7.42
C GLY A 123 13.90 -21.85 -7.09
N SER A 124 14.89 -22.04 -7.97
CA SER A 124 16.23 -21.47 -7.84
C SER A 124 16.20 -19.93 -7.89
N THR A 125 15.41 -19.34 -8.80
CA THR A 125 15.25 -17.88 -8.89
C THR A 125 14.71 -17.30 -7.57
N ILE A 126 13.68 -17.92 -7.00
CA ILE A 126 13.08 -17.50 -5.73
C ILE A 126 14.10 -17.68 -4.59
N PHE A 127 14.78 -18.83 -4.54
CA PHE A 127 15.76 -19.10 -3.49
C PHE A 127 16.94 -18.14 -3.53
N PHE A 128 17.58 -17.95 -4.68
CA PHE A 128 18.70 -17.02 -4.82
C PHE A 128 18.24 -15.56 -4.65
N GLY A 129 17.08 -15.18 -5.21
CA GLY A 129 16.48 -13.87 -4.99
C GLY A 129 16.29 -13.56 -3.51
N SER A 130 15.88 -14.55 -2.71
CA SER A 130 15.72 -14.39 -1.26
C SER A 130 17.04 -14.20 -0.49
N LYS A 131 18.19 -14.49 -1.10
CA LYS A 131 19.53 -14.33 -0.50
C LYS A 131 20.22 -13.03 -0.90
N LEU A 132 19.78 -12.41 -2.00
CA LEU A 132 20.33 -11.13 -2.43
C LEU A 132 20.04 -10.05 -1.40
N ARG A 133 20.99 -9.11 -1.22
CA ARG A 133 20.87 -8.00 -0.27
C ARG A 133 21.06 -6.65 -0.96
N ASP A 134 21.80 -6.64 -2.06
CA ASP A 134 22.16 -5.44 -2.80
C ASP A 134 21.04 -5.09 -3.79
N TRP A 135 20.01 -4.44 -3.27
CA TRP A 135 18.87 -4.00 -4.08
C TRP A 135 19.26 -2.83 -5.01
N GLU A 136 20.29 -2.04 -4.68
CA GLU A 136 20.78 -0.93 -5.49
C GLU A 136 21.34 -1.42 -6.84
N LYS A 137 21.94 -2.61 -6.87
CA LYS A 137 22.31 -3.24 -8.14
C LYS A 137 21.10 -3.72 -8.92
N LEU A 138 20.08 -4.21 -8.23
CA LEU A 138 18.85 -4.71 -8.86
C LEU A 138 18.01 -3.58 -9.47
N GLU A 139 18.03 -2.38 -8.91
CA GLU A 139 17.29 -1.27 -9.51
C GLU A 139 17.87 -0.76 -10.83
N LYS A 140 19.12 -1.13 -11.16
CA LYS A 140 19.78 -0.81 -12.43
C LYS A 140 19.49 -1.83 -13.56
N ILE A 141 18.77 -2.89 -13.24
CA ILE A 141 18.45 -3.99 -14.17
C ILE A 141 16.93 -4.05 -14.32
N SER A 142 16.42 -4.20 -15.55
CA SER A 142 14.98 -4.37 -15.76
C SER A 142 14.48 -5.69 -15.15
N VAL A 143 13.27 -5.69 -14.63
CA VAL A 143 12.64 -6.90 -14.07
C VAL A 143 12.57 -8.02 -15.10
N GLU A 144 12.29 -7.70 -16.35
CA GLU A 144 12.24 -8.67 -17.44
C GLU A 144 13.61 -9.32 -17.69
N SER A 145 14.67 -8.52 -17.86
CA SER A 145 16.03 -9.03 -18.10
C SER A 145 16.51 -9.91 -16.95
N TRP A 146 16.26 -9.50 -15.70
CA TRP A 146 16.63 -10.26 -14.53
C TRP A 146 15.89 -11.60 -14.45
N LEU A 147 14.56 -11.60 -14.64
CA LEU A 147 13.76 -12.83 -14.58
C LEU A 147 14.03 -13.77 -15.75
N ARG A 148 14.22 -13.27 -16.98
CA ARG A 148 14.61 -14.12 -18.12
C ARG A 148 15.96 -14.79 -17.91
N ARG A 149 16.92 -14.05 -17.36
CA ARG A 149 18.26 -14.62 -17.04
C ARG A 149 18.18 -15.75 -16.03
N TRP A 150 17.43 -15.57 -14.93
CA TRP A 150 17.39 -16.55 -13.84
C TRP A 150 16.36 -17.66 -14.05
N SER A 151 15.14 -17.32 -14.42
CA SER A 151 14.05 -18.30 -14.62
C SER A 151 14.03 -18.93 -16.01
N GLY A 152 14.63 -18.26 -17.02
CA GLY A 152 14.58 -18.64 -18.43
C GLY A 152 13.34 -18.10 -19.15
N ASN A 153 13.44 -17.96 -20.47
CA ASN A 153 12.41 -17.35 -21.31
C ASN A 153 11.05 -18.04 -21.15
N SER A 154 11.01 -19.37 -21.26
CA SER A 154 9.73 -20.09 -21.19
C SER A 154 9.04 -19.99 -19.82
N THR A 155 9.81 -19.97 -18.71
CA THR A 155 9.22 -19.75 -17.37
C THR A 155 8.77 -18.30 -17.21
N PHE A 156 9.52 -17.36 -17.77
CA PHE A 156 9.13 -15.96 -17.79
C PHE A 156 7.79 -15.78 -18.49
N GLU A 157 7.64 -16.29 -19.70
CA GLU A 157 6.42 -16.15 -20.52
C GLU A 157 5.19 -16.82 -19.92
N LYS A 158 5.38 -17.96 -19.23
CA LYS A 158 4.26 -18.72 -18.65
C LYS A 158 3.81 -18.20 -17.28
N ILE A 159 4.71 -17.62 -16.50
CA ILE A 159 4.43 -17.25 -15.09
C ILE A 159 4.66 -15.76 -14.85
N TRP A 160 5.88 -15.27 -15.06
CA TRP A 160 6.25 -13.94 -14.64
C TRP A 160 5.60 -12.84 -15.48
N GLU A 161 5.63 -12.97 -16.78
CA GLU A 161 5.09 -11.97 -17.70
C GLU A 161 3.57 -11.76 -17.49
N PRO A 162 2.73 -12.80 -17.42
CA PRO A 162 1.32 -12.63 -17.09
C PRO A 162 1.10 -11.91 -15.75
N LEU A 163 1.83 -12.31 -14.70
CA LEU A 163 1.71 -11.67 -13.38
C LEU A 163 2.18 -10.22 -13.38
N LEU A 164 3.27 -9.92 -14.07
CA LEU A 164 3.76 -8.55 -14.22
C LEU A 164 2.79 -7.70 -15.02
N LYS A 165 2.24 -8.21 -16.13
CA LYS A 165 1.22 -7.52 -16.93
C LYS A 165 -0.06 -7.26 -16.13
N CYS A 166 -0.53 -8.22 -15.36
CA CYS A 166 -1.70 -8.04 -14.49
C CYS A 166 -1.48 -6.95 -13.42
N LYS A 167 -0.25 -6.79 -12.92
CA LYS A 167 0.07 -5.81 -11.88
C LYS A 167 0.49 -4.46 -12.42
N LEU A 168 1.24 -4.43 -13.51
CA LEU A 168 1.97 -3.25 -13.98
C LEU A 168 1.53 -2.82 -15.40
N GLY A 169 0.69 -3.61 -16.08
CA GLY A 169 0.45 -3.40 -17.51
C GLY A 169 1.77 -3.45 -18.27
N ASP A 170 1.88 -2.72 -19.38
CA ASP A 170 3.13 -2.62 -20.16
C ASP A 170 4.26 -1.87 -19.43
N ALA A 171 3.96 -1.19 -18.33
CA ALA A 171 4.97 -0.50 -17.53
C ALA A 171 6.01 -1.47 -16.91
N TYR A 172 5.73 -2.79 -16.86
CA TYR A 172 6.71 -3.78 -16.41
C TYR A 172 8.00 -3.76 -17.22
N LYS A 173 7.95 -3.40 -18.53
CA LYS A 173 9.13 -3.34 -19.41
C LYS A 173 10.17 -2.30 -18.97
N ARG A 174 9.74 -1.28 -18.22
CA ARG A 174 10.60 -0.21 -17.67
C ARG A 174 10.70 -0.25 -16.15
N THR A 175 10.17 -1.30 -15.52
CA THR A 175 10.27 -1.55 -14.07
C THR A 175 11.58 -2.24 -13.75
N ASN A 176 12.21 -1.88 -12.62
CA ASN A 176 13.46 -2.45 -12.17
C ASN A 176 13.28 -3.81 -11.46
N ALA A 177 14.36 -4.58 -11.33
CA ALA A 177 14.32 -5.90 -10.71
C ALA A 177 14.17 -5.85 -9.18
N ALA A 178 14.48 -4.74 -8.51
CA ALA A 178 14.27 -4.57 -7.08
C ALA A 178 12.78 -4.73 -6.71
N PHE A 179 11.87 -4.39 -7.62
CA PHE A 179 10.42 -4.58 -7.44
C PHE A 179 10.06 -6.04 -7.15
N ILE A 180 10.43 -6.97 -8.04
CA ILE A 180 10.09 -8.40 -7.85
C ILE A 180 10.93 -9.03 -6.73
N TRP A 181 12.17 -8.57 -6.56
CA TRP A 181 13.02 -8.98 -5.46
C TRP A 181 12.37 -8.66 -4.10
N ALA A 182 11.81 -7.47 -3.91
CA ALA A 182 11.12 -7.09 -2.68
C ALA A 182 9.93 -8.01 -2.37
N TYR A 183 9.14 -8.41 -3.39
CA TYR A 183 8.09 -9.42 -3.24
C TYR A 183 8.67 -10.77 -2.82
N ILE A 184 9.74 -11.25 -3.47
CA ILE A 184 10.38 -12.51 -3.12
C ILE A 184 10.91 -12.47 -1.68
N GLN A 185 11.57 -11.39 -1.27
CA GLN A 185 12.06 -11.21 0.09
C GLN A 185 10.94 -11.29 1.12
N ARG A 186 9.86 -10.53 0.90
CA ARG A 186 8.70 -10.48 1.80
C ARG A 186 8.01 -11.84 1.94
N MET A 187 7.69 -12.50 0.81
CA MET A 187 7.04 -13.81 0.82
C MET A 187 7.93 -14.92 1.39
N TYR A 188 9.25 -14.84 1.16
CA TYR A 188 10.20 -15.77 1.74
C TYR A 188 10.34 -15.57 3.26
N ALA A 189 10.38 -14.33 3.72
CA ALA A 189 10.43 -14.00 5.14
C ALA A 189 9.18 -14.47 5.90
N ALA A 190 7.99 -14.42 5.28
CA ALA A 190 6.75 -14.95 5.85
C ALA A 190 6.81 -16.46 6.16
N ARG A 191 7.65 -17.21 5.44
CA ARG A 191 7.87 -18.66 5.64
C ARG A 191 8.96 -19.01 6.65
N ARG A 192 9.81 -18.04 7.03
CA ARG A 192 11.00 -18.28 7.88
C ARG A 192 10.70 -18.47 9.37
N SER A 193 9.52 -18.18 9.84
CA SER A 193 9.14 -18.23 11.26
C SER A 193 9.02 -19.67 11.84
N GLY A 194 9.81 -20.62 11.28
CA GLY A 194 9.78 -22.03 11.72
C GLY A 194 8.61 -22.84 11.19
N MET A 195 7.64 -22.19 10.56
CA MET A 195 6.47 -22.84 9.96
C MET A 195 6.69 -23.03 8.47
N LYS A 196 6.47 -24.24 7.97
CA LYS A 196 6.58 -24.58 6.53
C LYS A 196 5.47 -23.97 5.67
N ARG A 197 4.60 -23.14 6.26
CA ARG A 197 3.36 -22.64 5.64
C ARG A 197 3.23 -21.13 5.83
N GLU A 198 2.62 -20.45 4.87
CA GLU A 198 2.32 -19.03 4.96
C GLU A 198 1.25 -18.78 6.02
N MET A 199 1.52 -17.83 6.93
CA MET A 199 0.59 -17.35 7.92
C MET A 199 0.30 -15.88 7.67
N PHE A 200 -0.97 -15.54 7.49
CA PHE A 200 -1.41 -14.16 7.40
C PHE A 200 -2.24 -13.80 8.61
N GLY A 201 -2.05 -12.59 9.09
CA GLY A 201 -2.74 -12.07 10.26
C GLY A 201 -3.63 -10.88 9.92
N TYR A 202 -4.63 -10.69 10.74
CA TYR A 202 -5.47 -9.49 10.76
C TYR A 202 -5.84 -9.13 12.21
N VAL A 203 -6.13 -7.87 12.47
CA VAL A 203 -6.70 -7.43 13.74
C VAL A 203 -8.21 -7.61 13.69
N ARG A 204 -8.82 -8.18 14.73
CA ARG A 204 -10.30 -8.25 14.82
C ARG A 204 -10.92 -6.87 14.69
N GLY A 205 -11.88 -6.72 13.76
CA GLY A 205 -12.48 -5.43 13.39
C GLY A 205 -11.73 -4.66 12.30
N GLY A 206 -10.68 -5.25 11.69
CA GLY A 206 -9.95 -4.69 10.56
C GLY A 206 -9.22 -3.39 10.86
N TYR A 207 -8.84 -2.67 9.82
CA TYR A 207 -8.17 -1.37 9.95
C TYR A 207 -9.10 -0.27 10.48
N ALA A 208 -10.41 -0.41 10.39
CA ALA A 208 -11.34 0.52 11.07
C ALA A 208 -11.01 0.64 12.57
N ARG A 209 -10.78 -0.51 13.22
CA ARG A 209 -10.40 -0.54 14.65
C ARG A 209 -8.98 -0.02 14.86
N VAL A 210 -8.02 -0.44 14.05
CA VAL A 210 -6.63 0.03 14.16
C VAL A 210 -6.56 1.55 14.05
N LEU A 211 -7.24 2.15 13.09
CA LEU A 211 -7.26 3.59 12.88
C LEU A 211 -7.94 4.35 14.01
N LYS A 212 -9.05 3.81 14.55
CA LYS A 212 -9.74 4.37 15.72
C LYS A 212 -8.82 4.43 16.92
N GLU A 213 -8.18 3.32 17.26
CA GLU A 213 -7.27 3.25 18.41
C GLU A 213 -6.02 4.13 18.19
N PHE A 214 -5.51 4.18 16.96
CA PHE A 214 -4.37 5.05 16.63
C PHE A 214 -4.73 6.53 16.75
N ALA A 215 -5.89 6.95 16.22
CA ALA A 215 -6.38 8.33 16.37
C ALA A 215 -6.60 8.70 17.85
N THR A 216 -7.20 7.80 18.62
CA THR A 216 -7.41 7.98 20.08
C THR A 216 -6.07 8.10 20.81
N TYR A 217 -5.10 7.26 20.49
CA TYR A 217 -3.76 7.32 21.06
C TYR A 217 -3.09 8.67 20.75
N LEU A 218 -3.10 9.13 19.51
CA LEU A 218 -2.51 10.41 19.11
C LEU A 218 -3.20 11.59 19.81
N ALA A 219 -4.53 11.61 19.83
CA ALA A 219 -5.31 12.67 20.49
C ALA A 219 -5.04 12.73 22.00
N SER A 220 -4.95 11.58 22.68
CA SER A 220 -4.64 11.53 24.12
C SER A 220 -3.24 12.04 24.46
N HIS A 221 -2.33 12.12 23.47
CA HIS A 221 -0.99 12.67 23.60
C HIS A 221 -0.85 14.09 23.00
N GLY A 222 -1.97 14.77 22.70
CA GLY A 222 -1.98 16.18 22.30
C GLY A 222 -1.79 16.43 20.80
N VAL A 223 -1.89 15.41 19.94
CA VAL A 223 -1.92 15.60 18.49
C VAL A 223 -3.31 16.08 18.08
N SER A 224 -3.36 17.22 17.36
CA SER A 224 -4.60 17.77 16.79
C SER A 224 -4.84 17.17 15.41
N THR A 225 -6.14 16.93 15.09
CA THR A 225 -6.54 16.44 13.76
C THR A 225 -7.65 17.32 13.19
N CYS A 226 -7.43 17.82 11.97
CA CYS A 226 -8.41 18.54 11.16
C CYS A 226 -8.87 17.61 10.03
N SER A 227 -9.94 16.83 10.26
CA SER A 227 -10.65 16.05 9.23
C SER A 227 -11.61 16.96 8.45
N ASP A 228 -12.11 16.51 7.29
CA ASP A 228 -12.90 17.33 6.35
C ASP A 228 -12.23 18.67 6.03
N SER A 229 -10.89 18.68 6.01
CA SER A 229 -10.07 19.88 5.89
C SER A 229 -9.13 19.75 4.69
N THR A 230 -9.58 20.25 3.55
CA THR A 230 -8.82 20.21 2.30
C THR A 230 -7.81 21.36 2.29
N VAL A 231 -6.53 21.03 2.40
CA VAL A 231 -5.45 22.01 2.22
C VAL A 231 -5.43 22.50 0.79
N THR A 232 -5.53 23.81 0.62
CA THR A 232 -5.58 24.48 -0.68
C THR A 232 -4.25 25.13 -1.04
N ASN A 233 -3.50 25.63 -0.04
CA ASN A 233 -2.22 26.26 -0.28
C ASN A 233 -1.28 26.14 0.94
N VAL A 234 0.04 26.08 0.68
CA VAL A 234 1.10 26.04 1.69
C VAL A 234 2.19 27.01 1.26
N THR A 235 2.37 28.09 2.02
CA THR A 235 3.33 29.15 1.71
C THR A 235 4.25 29.40 2.90
N GLN A 236 5.42 29.97 2.61
CA GLN A 236 6.34 30.42 3.66
C GLN A 236 6.43 31.95 3.63
N SER A 237 6.19 32.58 4.78
CA SER A 237 6.31 34.02 4.96
C SER A 237 7.81 34.46 5.09
N SER A 238 8.03 35.76 5.06
CA SER A 238 9.38 36.36 5.18
C SER A 238 10.06 36.05 6.51
N ASP A 239 9.31 35.84 7.58
CA ASP A 239 9.79 35.46 8.92
C ASP A 239 9.98 33.91 9.07
N GLN A 240 9.99 33.17 7.95
CA GLN A 240 10.17 31.73 7.86
C GLN A 240 9.07 30.88 8.49
N GLN A 241 7.93 31.46 8.85
CA GLN A 241 6.74 30.72 9.27
C GLN A 241 6.05 30.10 8.07
N TRP A 242 5.56 28.87 8.22
CA TRP A 242 4.75 28.19 7.23
C TRP A 242 3.26 28.47 7.49
N HIS A 243 2.53 28.90 6.48
CA HIS A 243 1.10 29.09 6.51
C HIS A 243 0.41 28.00 5.72
N VAL A 244 -0.46 27.27 6.37
CA VAL A 244 -1.30 26.24 5.77
C VAL A 244 -2.71 26.80 5.62
N GLN A 245 -3.14 27.02 4.38
CA GLN A 245 -4.50 27.42 4.03
C GLN A 245 -5.32 26.17 3.74
N TYR A 246 -6.52 26.09 4.29
CA TYR A 246 -7.39 24.93 4.12
C TYR A 246 -8.86 25.32 4.17
N GLN A 247 -9.70 24.52 3.52
CA GLN A 247 -11.15 24.66 3.56
C GLN A 247 -11.71 23.61 4.53
N SER A 248 -12.54 24.05 5.48
CA SER A 248 -13.24 23.20 6.42
C SER A 248 -14.62 23.78 6.71
N GLY A 249 -15.68 22.96 6.63
CA GLY A 249 -17.05 23.42 6.82
C GLY A 249 -17.49 24.54 5.85
N GLY A 250 -16.92 24.57 4.65
CA GLY A 250 -17.22 25.61 3.64
C GLY A 250 -16.51 26.97 3.88
N GLN A 251 -15.64 27.06 4.90
CA GLN A 251 -14.89 28.27 5.22
C GLN A 251 -13.39 28.06 4.97
N GLU A 252 -12.73 29.09 4.45
CA GLU A 252 -11.29 29.13 4.33
C GLU A 252 -10.66 29.56 5.66
N GLN A 253 -9.64 28.81 6.07
CA GLN A 253 -8.91 29.04 7.31
C GLN A 253 -7.40 28.99 7.04
N THR A 254 -6.62 29.65 7.89
CA THR A 254 -5.16 29.64 7.83
C THR A 254 -4.58 29.38 9.21
N GLN A 255 -3.61 28.48 9.30
CA GLN A 255 -2.83 28.26 10.51
C GLN A 255 -1.32 28.35 10.21
N SER A 256 -0.55 28.78 11.22
CA SER A 256 0.89 28.97 11.10
C SER A 256 1.66 27.89 11.84
N PHE A 257 2.77 27.44 11.26
CA PHE A 257 3.61 26.34 11.74
C PHE A 257 5.10 26.67 11.58
N ASP A 258 5.94 26.03 12.37
CA ASP A 258 7.40 26.12 12.24
C ASP A 258 7.90 25.18 11.13
N GLY A 259 7.17 24.11 10.84
CA GLY A 259 7.48 23.17 9.76
C GLY A 259 6.28 22.45 9.21
N VAL A 260 6.42 21.99 7.97
CA VAL A 260 5.39 21.25 7.22
C VAL A 260 5.97 19.94 6.70
N ILE A 261 5.24 18.85 6.90
CA ILE A 261 5.57 17.53 6.34
C ILE A 261 4.47 17.09 5.41
N ALA A 262 4.77 17.01 4.11
CA ALA A 262 3.83 16.55 3.10
C ALA A 262 3.93 15.02 2.94
N THR A 263 2.90 14.29 3.43
CA THR A 263 2.82 12.82 3.32
C THR A 263 1.88 12.36 2.20
N ILE A 264 1.38 13.30 1.42
CA ILE A 264 0.46 13.12 0.30
C ILE A 264 1.21 12.79 -1.01
N PRO A 265 0.54 12.25 -2.04
CA PRO A 265 1.15 11.96 -3.33
C PRO A 265 1.80 13.15 -4.01
N SER A 266 2.86 12.92 -4.81
CA SER A 266 3.61 13.98 -5.51
C SER A 266 2.75 14.95 -6.33
N PRO A 267 1.71 14.53 -7.08
CA PRO A 267 0.84 15.48 -7.79
C PRO A 267 0.07 16.41 -6.87
N SER A 268 -0.31 15.94 -5.67
CA SER A 268 -0.99 16.78 -4.67
C SER A 268 -0.03 17.80 -4.05
N ILE A 269 1.21 17.41 -3.78
CA ILE A 269 2.26 18.33 -3.31
C ILE A 269 2.47 19.46 -4.32
N LEU A 270 2.64 19.12 -5.61
CA LEU A 270 2.83 20.10 -6.69
C LEU A 270 1.68 21.10 -6.84
N LYS A 271 0.48 20.68 -6.44
CA LYS A 271 -0.73 21.51 -6.54
C LYS A 271 -0.84 22.56 -5.45
N ILE A 272 -0.36 22.22 -4.22
CA ILE A 272 -0.66 23.03 -3.02
C ILE A 272 0.57 23.67 -2.36
N VAL A 273 1.79 23.24 -2.68
CA VAL A 273 3.01 23.76 -2.05
C VAL A 273 3.67 24.78 -2.96
N ASP A 274 3.69 26.04 -2.51
CA ASP A 274 4.34 27.11 -3.23
C ASP A 274 5.84 27.15 -2.95
N GLY A 275 6.60 27.58 -3.98
CA GLY A 275 8.03 27.85 -3.83
C GLY A 275 8.92 26.62 -3.79
N LEU A 276 8.46 25.49 -4.30
CA LEU A 276 9.32 24.36 -4.65
C LEU A 276 10.31 24.80 -5.74
N SER A 277 11.57 24.40 -5.61
CA SER A 277 12.55 24.62 -6.64
C SER A 277 12.19 23.90 -7.95
N GLN A 278 12.80 24.35 -9.07
CA GLN A 278 12.59 23.69 -10.35
C GLN A 278 13.03 22.21 -10.32
N ASN A 279 14.11 21.91 -9.59
CA ASN A 279 14.61 20.55 -9.44
C ASN A 279 13.62 19.66 -8.66
N GLU A 280 13.12 20.15 -7.52
CA GLU A 280 12.10 19.44 -6.72
C GLU A 280 10.82 19.21 -7.53
N SER A 281 10.33 20.27 -8.18
CA SER A 281 9.14 20.20 -9.03
C SER A 281 9.31 19.18 -10.16
N ASN A 282 10.47 19.12 -10.81
CA ASN A 282 10.76 18.16 -11.87
C ASN A 282 10.79 16.71 -11.33
N ARG A 283 11.45 16.47 -10.18
CA ARG A 283 11.49 15.14 -9.54
C ARG A 283 10.10 14.66 -9.13
N LEU A 284 9.28 15.54 -8.57
CA LEU A 284 7.89 15.20 -8.19
C LEU A 284 7.03 14.89 -9.44
N ARG A 285 7.18 15.66 -10.54
CA ARG A 285 6.46 15.40 -11.82
C ARG A 285 6.89 14.08 -12.47
N GLN A 286 8.15 13.68 -12.33
CA GLN A 286 8.67 12.43 -12.89
C GLN A 286 8.19 11.18 -12.14
N THR A 287 7.56 11.35 -10.98
CA THR A 287 7.01 10.23 -10.21
C THR A 287 5.73 9.74 -10.88
N GLU A 288 5.80 8.59 -11.52
CA GLU A 288 4.66 7.91 -12.10
C GLU A 288 4.00 7.01 -11.07
N TYR A 289 2.68 6.93 -11.08
CA TYR A 289 1.94 6.13 -10.12
C TYR A 289 1.11 5.04 -10.79
N LEU A 290 1.09 3.88 -10.15
CA LEU A 290 0.03 2.91 -10.32
C LEU A 290 -1.10 3.25 -9.36
N GLY A 291 -2.30 3.20 -9.89
CA GLY A 291 -3.51 3.23 -9.12
C GLY A 291 -4.19 1.87 -9.08
N VAL A 292 -5.32 1.80 -8.44
CA VAL A 292 -6.15 0.60 -8.34
C VAL A 292 -7.63 0.94 -8.46
N VAL A 293 -8.33 0.16 -9.28
CA VAL A 293 -9.77 0.01 -9.28
C VAL A 293 -10.05 -1.32 -8.60
N CYS A 294 -10.67 -1.31 -7.43
CA CYS A 294 -10.84 -2.49 -6.60
C CYS A 294 -12.32 -2.69 -6.27
N THR A 295 -12.91 -3.74 -6.81
CA THR A 295 -14.29 -4.11 -6.50
C THR A 295 -14.31 -5.06 -5.32
N SER A 296 -15.10 -4.74 -4.32
CA SER A 296 -15.37 -5.58 -3.14
C SER A 296 -16.73 -6.23 -3.28
N LEU A 297 -16.81 -7.53 -3.01
CA LEU A 297 -18.06 -8.28 -2.97
C LEU A 297 -18.24 -8.94 -1.61
N LEU A 298 -19.43 -8.83 -1.06
CA LEU A 298 -19.89 -9.72 0.01
C LEU A 298 -20.71 -10.86 -0.61
N LEU A 299 -20.27 -12.08 -0.39
CA LEU A 299 -20.91 -13.29 -0.92
C LEU A 299 -21.60 -14.05 0.21
N LYS A 300 -22.72 -14.70 -0.12
CA LYS A 300 -23.46 -15.60 0.79
C LYS A 300 -22.77 -16.97 0.94
N LYS A 301 -21.83 -17.31 0.04
CA LYS A 301 -21.10 -18.59 0.03
C LYS A 301 -19.63 -18.34 -0.30
N PRO A 302 -18.69 -19.19 0.17
CA PRO A 302 -17.27 -19.09 -0.19
C PRO A 302 -17.06 -19.33 -1.70
N LEU A 303 -15.99 -18.79 -2.27
CA LEU A 303 -15.70 -18.86 -3.70
C LEU A 303 -14.74 -20.03 -4.00
N GLY A 304 -13.44 -19.88 -3.85
CA GLY A 304 -12.43 -20.88 -4.24
C GLY A 304 -11.62 -21.45 -3.09
N GLY A 305 -11.65 -20.82 -1.94
CA GLY A 305 -10.90 -21.24 -0.76
C GLY A 305 -9.39 -20.96 -0.83
N TYR A 306 -8.98 -20.02 -1.69
CA TYR A 306 -7.62 -19.50 -1.77
C TYR A 306 -7.62 -18.04 -1.35
N TYR A 307 -6.71 -17.67 -0.44
CA TYR A 307 -6.59 -16.26 -0.06
C TYR A 307 -6.28 -15.39 -1.28
N VAL A 308 -5.33 -15.80 -2.11
CA VAL A 308 -5.05 -15.17 -3.39
C VAL A 308 -5.13 -16.18 -4.52
N THR A 309 -5.85 -15.86 -5.58
CA THR A 309 -5.80 -16.57 -6.86
C THR A 309 -5.13 -15.68 -7.89
N ASN A 310 -3.93 -16.04 -8.29
CA ASN A 310 -3.18 -15.39 -9.37
C ASN A 310 -3.74 -15.84 -10.72
N ILE A 311 -3.86 -14.93 -11.68
CA ILE A 311 -4.39 -15.20 -13.01
C ILE A 311 -3.24 -15.11 -14.02
N THR A 312 -3.00 -16.21 -14.76
CA THR A 312 -1.98 -16.25 -15.81
C THR A 312 -2.57 -16.37 -17.22
N ASP A 313 -3.86 -16.67 -17.32
CA ASP A 313 -4.54 -16.70 -18.61
C ASP A 313 -4.77 -15.30 -19.15
N PRO A 314 -4.57 -15.08 -20.46
CA PRO A 314 -4.80 -13.78 -21.08
C PRO A 314 -6.29 -13.42 -21.14
N GLY A 315 -6.58 -12.13 -21.25
CA GLY A 315 -7.94 -11.61 -21.43
C GLY A 315 -8.78 -11.55 -20.16
N PHE A 316 -8.17 -11.69 -18.99
CA PHE A 316 -8.81 -11.40 -17.71
C PHE A 316 -8.57 -9.95 -17.30
N PRO A 317 -9.62 -9.20 -16.92
CA PRO A 317 -9.50 -7.78 -16.61
C PRO A 317 -9.08 -7.50 -15.16
N LEU A 318 -8.65 -8.51 -14.42
CA LEU A 318 -8.32 -8.45 -12.99
C LEU A 318 -6.86 -8.81 -12.75
N THR A 319 -6.25 -8.21 -11.76
CA THR A 319 -4.91 -8.59 -11.29
C THR A 319 -4.92 -9.94 -10.57
N GLY A 320 -6.01 -10.26 -9.89
CA GLY A 320 -6.22 -11.50 -9.17
C GLY A 320 -7.55 -11.47 -8.42
N VAL A 321 -7.83 -12.56 -7.69
CA VAL A 321 -8.97 -12.67 -6.78
C VAL A 321 -8.42 -12.83 -5.37
N ILE A 322 -8.85 -11.98 -4.43
CA ILE A 322 -8.42 -12.00 -3.03
C ILE A 322 -9.62 -12.36 -2.16
N GLU A 323 -9.62 -13.57 -1.62
CA GLU A 323 -10.71 -14.05 -0.77
C GLU A 323 -10.39 -13.81 0.71
N MET A 324 -10.73 -12.62 1.22
CA MET A 324 -10.59 -12.31 2.67
C MET A 324 -11.42 -13.24 3.55
N GLY A 325 -12.56 -13.74 3.05
CA GLY A 325 -13.38 -14.73 3.74
C GLY A 325 -12.68 -16.06 4.04
N THR A 326 -11.48 -16.31 3.50
CA THR A 326 -10.66 -17.49 3.84
C THR A 326 -9.83 -17.31 5.10
N ILE A 327 -9.61 -16.07 5.53
CA ILE A 327 -8.83 -15.74 6.73
C ILE A 327 -9.68 -15.11 7.83
N LEU A 328 -10.76 -14.41 7.47
CA LEU A 328 -11.66 -13.79 8.43
C LEU A 328 -12.62 -14.83 9.02
N LYS A 329 -12.86 -14.74 10.33
CA LYS A 329 -13.93 -15.51 10.96
C LYS A 329 -15.29 -14.99 10.50
N PRO A 330 -16.30 -15.86 10.33
CA PRO A 330 -17.62 -15.46 9.82
C PRO A 330 -18.31 -14.36 10.64
N ASP A 331 -18.06 -14.31 11.95
CA ASP A 331 -18.59 -13.29 12.86
C ASP A 331 -18.10 -11.86 12.53
N GLN A 332 -16.96 -11.72 11.86
CA GLN A 332 -16.41 -10.43 11.45
C GLN A 332 -17.15 -9.84 10.24
N LEU A 333 -17.90 -10.64 9.51
CA LEU A 333 -18.57 -10.28 8.24
C LEU A 333 -20.07 -10.66 8.26
N ASN A 334 -20.70 -10.73 9.42
CA ASN A 334 -22.12 -11.08 9.58
C ASN A 334 -22.52 -12.39 8.83
N GLY A 335 -21.61 -13.38 8.79
CA GLY A 335 -21.81 -14.64 8.08
C GLY A 335 -21.53 -14.60 6.57
N HIS A 336 -21.08 -13.46 6.03
CA HIS A 336 -20.71 -13.31 4.62
C HIS A 336 -19.23 -13.62 4.35
N TYR A 337 -18.89 -13.72 3.06
CA TYR A 337 -17.53 -13.94 2.56
C TYR A 337 -17.09 -12.77 1.71
N LEU A 338 -16.06 -12.05 2.16
CA LEU A 338 -15.53 -10.88 1.47
C LEU A 338 -14.50 -11.30 0.42
N VAL A 339 -14.70 -10.80 -0.80
CA VAL A 339 -13.79 -10.99 -1.94
C VAL A 339 -13.43 -9.63 -2.53
N TYR A 340 -12.14 -9.42 -2.80
CA TYR A 340 -11.66 -8.26 -3.54
C TYR A 340 -11.19 -8.66 -4.94
N LEU A 341 -11.54 -7.84 -5.91
CA LEU A 341 -11.20 -7.98 -7.32
C LEU A 341 -10.42 -6.73 -7.77
N PRO A 342 -9.12 -6.66 -7.47
CA PRO A 342 -8.29 -5.52 -7.85
C PRO A 342 -7.91 -5.56 -9.33
N LYS A 343 -7.94 -4.37 -9.97
CA LYS A 343 -7.32 -4.08 -11.27
C LYS A 343 -6.34 -2.94 -11.08
N TYR A 344 -5.04 -3.22 -11.17
CA TYR A 344 -4.01 -2.19 -11.15
C TYR A 344 -3.82 -1.61 -12.55
N VAL A 345 -3.75 -0.29 -12.62
CA VAL A 345 -3.58 0.48 -13.86
C VAL A 345 -2.73 1.71 -13.60
N MET A 346 -2.21 2.35 -14.64
CA MET A 346 -1.53 3.64 -14.50
C MET A 346 -2.52 4.71 -14.03
N SER A 347 -2.03 5.73 -13.31
CA SER A 347 -2.89 6.76 -12.68
C SER A 347 -3.71 7.60 -13.67
N ASP A 348 -3.36 7.59 -14.94
CA ASP A 348 -4.04 8.26 -16.05
C ASP A 348 -4.92 7.33 -16.89
N ASP A 349 -5.09 6.07 -16.51
CA ASP A 349 -5.89 5.08 -17.22
C ASP A 349 -7.39 5.42 -17.17
N ALA A 350 -8.07 5.23 -18.29
CA ALA A 350 -9.52 5.47 -18.44
C ALA A 350 -10.40 4.62 -17.52
N ALA A 351 -9.87 3.52 -16.95
CA ALA A 351 -10.59 2.70 -15.98
C ALA A 351 -11.04 3.47 -14.73
N PHE A 352 -10.41 4.60 -14.40
CA PHE A 352 -10.85 5.45 -13.30
C PHE A 352 -12.15 6.21 -13.58
N ASP A 353 -12.44 6.46 -14.84
CA ASP A 353 -13.63 7.20 -15.28
C ASP A 353 -14.77 6.26 -15.71
N GLU A 354 -14.52 4.94 -15.70
CA GLU A 354 -15.53 3.93 -16.05
C GLU A 354 -16.64 3.88 -15.00
N PRO A 355 -17.93 3.81 -15.43
CA PRO A 355 -19.06 3.64 -14.51
C PRO A 355 -18.96 2.35 -13.69
N ASP A 356 -19.36 2.42 -12.42
CA ASP A 356 -19.26 1.27 -11.51
C ASP A 356 -20.09 0.07 -11.98
N ASP A 357 -21.26 0.28 -12.58
CA ASP A 357 -22.09 -0.81 -13.14
C ASP A 357 -21.35 -1.60 -14.22
N SER A 358 -20.60 -0.94 -15.10
CA SER A 358 -19.78 -1.60 -16.12
C SER A 358 -18.65 -2.42 -15.51
N ILE A 359 -18.02 -1.87 -14.44
CA ILE A 359 -16.98 -2.57 -13.68
C ILE A 359 -17.59 -3.80 -12.99
N HIS A 360 -18.76 -3.66 -12.34
CA HIS A 360 -19.46 -4.74 -11.65
C HIS A 360 -19.79 -5.87 -12.60
N GLU A 361 -20.40 -5.56 -13.76
CA GLU A 361 -20.78 -6.56 -14.77
C GLU A 361 -19.55 -7.36 -15.24
N ARG A 362 -18.45 -6.66 -15.52
CA ARG A 362 -17.18 -7.28 -15.92
C ARG A 362 -16.59 -8.16 -14.82
N CYS A 363 -16.68 -7.74 -13.56
CA CYS A 363 -16.22 -8.51 -12.41
C CYS A 363 -17.05 -9.79 -12.23
N LEU A 364 -18.37 -9.68 -12.29
CA LEU A 364 -19.28 -10.83 -12.13
C LEU A 364 -19.10 -11.84 -13.26
N SER A 365 -19.07 -11.39 -14.51
CA SER A 365 -18.81 -12.26 -15.69
C SER A 365 -17.43 -12.95 -15.59
N THR A 366 -16.44 -12.28 -15.01
CA THR A 366 -15.12 -12.88 -14.77
C THR A 366 -15.19 -13.99 -13.72
N LEU A 367 -15.94 -13.80 -12.64
CA LEU A 367 -16.13 -14.84 -11.61
C LEU A 367 -16.91 -16.03 -12.14
N GLU A 368 -17.98 -15.83 -12.93
CA GLU A 368 -18.73 -16.91 -13.59
C GLU A 368 -17.81 -17.77 -14.48
N ARG A 369 -16.90 -17.13 -15.20
CA ARG A 369 -15.91 -17.81 -16.05
C ARG A 369 -14.88 -18.61 -15.25
N MET A 370 -14.41 -18.07 -14.10
CA MET A 370 -13.36 -18.69 -13.29
C MET A 370 -13.90 -19.77 -12.35
N TYR A 371 -15.11 -19.60 -11.85
CA TYR A 371 -15.74 -20.43 -10.81
C TYR A 371 -17.10 -20.94 -11.28
N PRO A 372 -17.20 -22.12 -11.90
CA PRO A 372 -18.46 -22.63 -12.49
C PRO A 372 -19.62 -22.78 -11.49
N HIS A 373 -19.34 -22.80 -10.19
CA HIS A 373 -20.34 -22.88 -9.12
C HIS A 373 -20.81 -21.51 -8.61
N PHE A 374 -20.16 -20.42 -9.03
CA PHE A 374 -20.54 -19.06 -8.68
C PHE A 374 -21.84 -18.69 -9.42
N GLN A 375 -22.77 -18.07 -8.70
CA GLN A 375 -24.02 -17.54 -9.23
C GLN A 375 -24.22 -16.11 -8.72
N ARG A 376 -24.77 -15.23 -9.53
CA ARG A 376 -24.96 -13.80 -9.20
C ARG A 376 -25.87 -13.55 -8.00
N ASP A 377 -26.84 -14.43 -7.74
CA ASP A 377 -27.75 -14.37 -6.59
C ASP A 377 -27.03 -14.62 -5.25
N GLN A 378 -25.80 -15.11 -5.29
CA GLN A 378 -24.94 -15.26 -4.12
C GLN A 378 -24.31 -13.92 -3.69
N VAL A 379 -24.36 -12.88 -4.53
CA VAL A 379 -23.85 -11.55 -4.20
C VAL A 379 -24.83 -10.87 -3.26
N HIS A 380 -24.38 -10.57 -2.03
CA HIS A 380 -25.14 -9.80 -1.05
C HIS A 380 -24.94 -8.29 -1.27
N ALA A 381 -23.70 -7.86 -1.49
CA ALA A 381 -23.36 -6.48 -1.79
C ALA A 381 -22.12 -6.41 -2.70
N ILE A 382 -22.07 -5.37 -3.52
CA ILE A 382 -20.95 -5.06 -4.41
C ILE A 382 -20.68 -3.56 -4.41
N GLN A 383 -19.39 -3.17 -4.37
CA GLN A 383 -19.00 -1.77 -4.35
C GLN A 383 -17.57 -1.62 -4.89
N THR A 384 -17.27 -0.51 -5.58
CA THR A 384 -15.95 -0.27 -6.17
C THR A 384 -15.26 0.94 -5.54
N ALA A 385 -14.01 0.75 -5.14
CA ALA A 385 -13.12 1.81 -4.70
C ALA A 385 -12.08 2.11 -5.78
N LYS A 386 -11.78 3.40 -5.99
CA LYS A 386 -10.82 3.87 -6.98
C LYS A 386 -9.77 4.74 -6.30
N ALA A 387 -8.48 4.43 -6.50
CA ALA A 387 -7.38 5.25 -6.02
C ALA A 387 -6.32 5.42 -7.10
N LYS A 388 -6.10 6.66 -7.54
CA LYS A 388 -5.17 6.97 -8.66
C LYS A 388 -3.70 6.88 -8.25
N HIS A 389 -3.35 7.17 -7.00
CA HIS A 389 -1.95 7.27 -6.55
C HIS A 389 -1.69 6.28 -5.41
N VAL A 390 -1.56 4.99 -5.76
CA VAL A 390 -1.32 3.93 -4.78
C VAL A 390 0.17 3.68 -4.59
N MET A 391 0.88 3.35 -5.66
CA MET A 391 2.29 2.97 -5.61
C MET A 391 3.07 3.68 -6.73
N ALA A 392 4.18 4.31 -6.38
CA ALA A 392 5.08 4.82 -7.41
C ALA A 392 5.67 3.67 -8.23
N LEU A 393 5.74 3.86 -9.54
CA LEU A 393 6.35 2.89 -10.46
C LEU A 393 7.87 2.86 -10.25
N PRO A 394 8.44 1.73 -9.80
CA PRO A 394 9.88 1.63 -9.55
C PRO A 394 10.64 1.45 -10.87
N LYS A 395 10.95 2.57 -11.54
CA LYS A 395 11.72 2.61 -12.79
C LYS A 395 13.19 2.26 -12.55
N LEU A 396 13.95 2.10 -13.63
CA LEU A 396 15.40 1.95 -13.54
C LEU A 396 16.01 3.17 -12.85
N ASP A 397 16.95 2.93 -11.93
CA ASP A 397 17.68 3.95 -11.15
C ASP A 397 16.74 4.91 -10.39
N TYR A 398 15.62 4.39 -9.88
CA TYR A 398 14.54 5.17 -9.28
C TYR A 398 14.98 5.88 -8.00
N SER A 399 15.83 5.27 -7.17
CA SER A 399 16.29 5.85 -5.91
C SER A 399 16.98 7.21 -6.10
N ASN A 400 17.70 7.38 -7.21
CA ASN A 400 18.38 8.64 -7.57
C ASN A 400 17.42 9.70 -8.16
N GLN A 401 16.25 9.30 -8.61
CA GLN A 401 15.25 10.20 -9.23
C GLN A 401 14.25 10.78 -8.23
N ARG A 402 14.07 10.14 -7.07
CA ARG A 402 13.11 10.61 -6.06
C ARG A 402 13.52 11.93 -5.43
N CYS A 403 12.54 12.72 -5.01
CA CYS A 403 12.76 13.98 -4.34
C CYS A 403 13.42 13.75 -2.95
N PRO A 404 14.40 14.55 -2.52
CA PRO A 404 14.90 14.51 -1.14
C PRO A 404 13.79 14.71 -0.10
N VAL A 405 13.97 14.19 1.13
CA VAL A 405 13.00 14.41 2.22
C VAL A 405 13.00 15.88 2.63
N ALA A 406 14.17 16.44 2.95
CA ALA A 406 14.29 17.85 3.25
C ALA A 406 14.25 18.64 1.93
N ALA A 407 13.30 19.54 1.81
CA ALA A 407 13.22 20.45 0.70
C ALA A 407 14.28 21.57 0.83
N GLU A 408 14.55 22.26 -0.28
CA GLU A 408 15.48 23.41 -0.27
C GLU A 408 15.01 24.53 0.66
N ARG A 409 13.67 24.70 0.75
CA ARG A 409 13.07 25.62 1.73
C ARG A 409 13.08 25.02 3.13
N LYS A 410 13.71 25.70 4.07
CA LYS A 410 13.81 25.26 5.47
C LYS A 410 12.44 25.03 6.10
N GLY A 411 12.29 23.92 6.82
CA GLY A 411 11.05 23.56 7.49
C GLY A 411 10.02 22.84 6.61
N LEU A 412 10.31 22.62 5.32
CA LEU A 412 9.47 21.78 4.45
C LEU A 412 10.10 20.40 4.24
N PHE A 413 9.29 19.37 4.42
CA PHE A 413 9.71 17.98 4.25
C PHE A 413 8.73 17.21 3.35
N LEU A 414 9.27 16.49 2.37
CA LEU A 414 8.53 15.75 1.35
C LEU A 414 8.64 14.25 1.63
N LEU A 415 7.79 13.75 2.53
CA LEU A 415 7.82 12.37 2.99
C LEU A 415 6.58 11.63 2.49
N ASN A 416 6.63 11.02 1.31
CA ASN A 416 5.52 10.25 0.76
C ASN A 416 5.92 8.80 0.42
N SER A 417 4.93 7.96 0.13
CA SER A 417 5.13 6.53 -0.14
C SER A 417 5.98 6.23 -1.39
N ALA A 418 6.18 7.20 -2.29
CA ALA A 418 7.07 7.07 -3.43
C ALA A 418 8.55 6.91 -3.04
N ARG A 419 8.87 7.13 -1.77
CA ARG A 419 10.22 6.92 -1.23
C ARG A 419 10.53 5.45 -0.89
N ILE A 420 9.54 4.57 -0.89
CA ILE A 420 9.74 3.12 -0.69
C ILE A 420 10.37 2.54 -1.97
N VAL A 421 11.65 2.20 -1.93
CA VAL A 421 12.44 1.71 -3.08
C VAL A 421 12.84 0.24 -2.96
N ASP A 422 13.08 -0.22 -1.73
CA ASP A 422 13.58 -1.55 -1.38
C ASP A 422 12.50 -2.43 -0.71
N GLY A 423 11.25 -2.08 -0.92
CA GLY A 423 10.08 -2.75 -0.33
C GLY A 423 8.87 -2.77 -1.25
N THR A 424 7.82 -3.42 -0.80
CA THR A 424 6.49 -3.35 -1.43
C THR A 424 5.61 -2.39 -0.64
N LEU A 425 4.74 -1.63 -1.30
CA LEU A 425 3.83 -0.75 -0.56
C LEU A 425 2.90 -1.59 0.34
N ASN A 426 3.05 -1.41 1.63
CA ASN A 426 2.22 -1.95 2.69
C ASN A 426 2.44 -1.14 3.97
N VAL A 427 1.62 -1.36 4.99
CA VAL A 427 1.68 -0.58 6.23
C VAL A 427 3.01 -0.73 6.96
N ASN A 428 3.58 -1.94 7.02
CA ASN A 428 4.89 -2.16 7.66
C ASN A 428 6.00 -1.32 7.02
N GLU A 429 6.04 -1.26 5.68
CA GLU A 429 7.04 -0.49 4.95
C GLU A 429 6.83 1.03 5.08
N VAL A 430 5.57 1.46 5.21
CA VAL A 430 5.25 2.86 5.53
C VAL A 430 5.79 3.25 6.91
N LEU A 431 5.59 2.40 7.92
CA LEU A 431 6.14 2.62 9.26
C LEU A 431 7.67 2.60 9.25
N ARG A 432 8.28 1.63 8.56
CA ARG A 432 9.74 1.55 8.40
C ARG A 432 10.32 2.80 7.73
N LEU A 433 9.64 3.34 6.72
CA LEU A 433 10.04 4.57 6.06
C LEU A 433 10.08 5.75 7.05
N VAL A 434 9.07 5.90 7.90
CA VAL A 434 9.08 6.96 8.92
C VAL A 434 10.27 6.76 9.87
N GLU A 435 10.52 5.56 10.37
CA GLU A 435 11.64 5.27 11.27
C GLU A 435 12.99 5.63 10.63
N SER A 436 13.17 5.35 9.34
CA SER A 436 14.43 5.65 8.63
C SER A 436 14.64 7.15 8.34
N GLU A 437 13.55 7.90 8.15
CA GLU A 437 13.63 9.30 7.69
C GLU A 437 13.39 10.33 8.81
N ILE A 438 12.87 9.90 9.97
CA ILE A 438 12.48 10.83 11.04
C ILE A 438 13.67 11.63 11.59
N ALA A 439 14.88 11.07 11.57
CA ALA A 439 16.09 11.76 12.01
C ALA A 439 16.48 12.94 11.09
N ALA A 440 16.12 12.87 9.80
CA ALA A 440 16.34 13.96 8.85
C ALA A 440 15.30 15.09 8.99
N ILE A 441 14.17 14.81 9.66
CA ILE A 441 13.08 15.78 9.87
C ILE A 441 13.42 16.59 11.15
N GLN A 442 14.20 17.63 10.99
CA GLN A 442 14.63 18.52 12.07
C GLN A 442 14.49 19.97 11.60
N LEU A 443 14.00 20.82 12.48
CA LEU A 443 14.12 22.27 12.28
C LEU A 443 15.53 22.69 12.67
N SER A 444 16.20 23.49 11.84
CA SER A 444 17.43 24.16 12.27
C SER A 444 17.09 24.98 13.52
N SER A 445 17.89 24.82 14.59
CA SER A 445 17.76 25.69 15.75
C SER A 445 17.70 27.14 15.27
N ARG A 446 16.70 27.88 15.74
CA ARG A 446 16.70 29.34 15.54
C ARG A 446 17.96 29.87 16.20
N ALA A 447 18.87 30.39 15.37
CA ALA A 447 20.07 31.07 15.84
C ALA A 447 19.70 32.36 16.59
#